data_e5a46a5cb7cb011d3bc2afa7f0e6cbfe
#
_entry.id   e5a46a5cb7cb011d3bc2afa7f0e6cbfe
#
_cell.length_a   1.000
_cell.length_b   1.000
_cell.length_c   1.000
_cell.angle_alpha   90.00
_cell.angle_beta   90.00
_cell.angle_gamma   90.00
#
_symmetry.space_group_name_H-M   'P 1'
#
loop_
_entity.id
_entity.type
_entity.pdbx_description
1 polymer ?
#
loop_
_entity_poly.entity_id
_entity_poly.type
_entity_poly.pdbx_seq_one_letter_code
_entity_poly.pdbx_strand_id
1 'polypeptide(L)'
;MSEPNPFGGRITHLTPAEVKAGMEDGRILLIDVREPDEIRAERIPGAAVMALSAFDAAALPDAQGKQIVFSCRSGQRSQRAAAIAQASGQQLEQHMQGGILGWKQAGFPTERG
;
A
#
# COMPACT_ATOMS: atom_id res chain seq x y z
N MET A 1 -0.10 6.22 14.07
CA MET A 1 0.14 7.64 14.35
C MET A 1 0.63 8.35 13.11
N SER A 2 0.01 9.48 12.79
CA SER A 2 0.34 10.24 11.56
C SER A 2 1.53 11.17 11.80
N GLU A 3 2.39 11.27 10.80
CA GLU A 3 3.54 12.17 10.84
C GLU A 3 3.75 12.82 9.46
N PRO A 4 4.60 13.84 9.34
CA PRO A 4 4.87 14.42 8.03
C PRO A 4 5.47 13.40 7.08
N ASN A 5 4.95 13.40 5.83
CA ASN A 5 5.45 12.53 4.78
C ASN A 5 6.57 13.26 4.04
N PRO A 6 7.76 12.64 3.84
CA PRO A 6 8.87 13.29 3.13
C PRO A 6 8.50 13.75 1.72
N PHE A 7 7.50 13.13 1.09
CA PHE A 7 7.05 13.46 -0.27
C PHE A 7 5.89 14.43 -0.31
N GLY A 8 5.41 14.89 0.85
CA GLY A 8 4.30 15.82 0.97
C GLY A 8 3.13 15.22 1.73
N GLY A 9 2.39 16.07 2.44
CA GLY A 9 1.25 15.62 3.23
C GLY A 9 1.67 14.86 4.48
N ARG A 10 0.87 13.89 4.86
CA ARG A 10 1.10 13.10 6.07
C ARG A 10 1.15 11.62 5.74
N ILE A 11 1.73 10.84 6.65
CA ILE A 11 1.84 9.38 6.50
C ILE A 11 1.61 8.69 7.85
N THR A 12 0.91 7.57 7.80
CA THR A 12 0.74 6.67 8.94
C THR A 12 1.37 5.34 8.58
N HIS A 13 2.30 4.88 9.40
CA HIS A 13 3.02 3.63 9.19
C HIS A 13 2.27 2.49 9.89
N LEU A 14 1.82 1.52 9.11
CA LEU A 14 1.24 0.28 9.63
C LEU A 14 2.25 -0.85 9.51
N THR A 15 2.30 -1.72 10.52
CA THR A 15 3.15 -2.90 10.45
C THR A 15 2.55 -3.95 9.51
N PRO A 16 3.36 -4.87 8.96
CA PRO A 16 2.81 -6.00 8.20
C PRO A 16 1.77 -6.80 8.98
N ALA A 17 1.95 -6.99 10.28
CA ALA A 17 0.98 -7.71 11.12
C ALA A 17 -0.36 -7.00 11.19
N GLU A 18 -0.35 -5.67 11.35
CA GLU A 18 -1.57 -4.87 11.36
C GLU A 18 -2.29 -4.95 10.01
N VAL A 19 -1.53 -4.87 8.92
CA VAL A 19 -2.08 -4.94 7.57
C VAL A 19 -2.70 -6.32 7.31
N LYS A 20 -1.97 -7.39 7.67
CA LYS A 20 -2.47 -8.75 7.48
C LYS A 20 -3.78 -8.98 8.25
N ALA A 21 -3.83 -8.55 9.51
CA ALA A 21 -5.03 -8.68 10.32
C ALA A 21 -6.21 -7.92 9.71
N GLY A 22 -5.96 -6.69 9.24
CA GLY A 22 -7.00 -5.88 8.60
C GLY A 22 -7.50 -6.45 7.29
N MET A 23 -6.62 -7.08 6.51
CA MET A 23 -7.02 -7.76 5.28
C MET A 23 -7.88 -8.99 5.59
N GLU A 24 -7.48 -9.77 6.59
CA GLU A 24 -8.19 -10.99 6.96
C GLU A 24 -9.60 -10.71 7.48
N ASP A 25 -9.78 -9.62 8.21
CA ASP A 25 -11.10 -9.29 8.75
C ASP A 25 -11.90 -8.31 7.86
N GLY A 26 -11.38 -7.97 6.69
CA GLY A 26 -12.10 -7.16 5.71
C GLY A 26 -12.07 -5.66 5.96
N ARG A 27 -11.21 -5.16 6.85
CA ARG A 27 -11.10 -3.73 7.14
C ARG A 27 -10.15 -2.99 6.23
N ILE A 28 -9.19 -3.69 5.61
CA ILE A 28 -8.12 -3.07 4.82
C ILE A 28 -8.15 -3.58 3.38
N LEU A 29 -8.05 -2.63 2.43
CA LEU A 29 -7.72 -2.90 1.04
C LEU A 29 -6.28 -2.48 0.81
N LEU A 30 -5.40 -3.46 0.58
CA LEU A 30 -3.99 -3.20 0.30
C LEU A 30 -3.81 -2.94 -1.18
N ILE A 31 -3.15 -1.84 -1.53
CA ILE A 31 -2.85 -1.49 -2.93
C ILE A 31 -1.34 -1.48 -3.10
N ASP A 32 -0.85 -2.40 -3.94
CA ASP A 32 0.56 -2.52 -4.26
C ASP A 32 0.88 -1.57 -5.40
N VAL A 33 1.82 -0.65 -5.16
CA VAL A 33 2.18 0.38 -6.16
C VAL A 33 3.49 0.04 -6.89
N ARG A 34 3.95 -1.22 -6.77
CA ARG A 34 5.11 -1.68 -7.53
C ARG A 34 4.76 -1.85 -9.00
N GLU A 35 5.80 -2.01 -9.84
CA GLU A 35 5.61 -2.14 -11.28
C GLU A 35 5.17 -3.57 -11.68
N PRO A 36 4.57 -3.75 -12.87
CA PRO A 36 4.01 -5.06 -13.26
C PRO A 36 4.99 -6.22 -13.24
N ASP A 37 6.26 -6.01 -13.62
CA ASP A 37 7.25 -7.08 -13.59
C ASP A 37 7.58 -7.53 -12.17
N GLU A 38 7.59 -6.61 -11.21
CA GLU A 38 7.76 -6.95 -9.79
C GLU A 38 6.58 -7.78 -9.29
N ILE A 39 5.36 -7.39 -9.67
CA ILE A 39 4.13 -8.09 -9.29
C ILE A 39 4.11 -9.52 -9.84
N ARG A 40 4.52 -9.69 -11.12
CA ARG A 40 4.57 -11.01 -11.75
C ARG A 40 5.54 -11.94 -11.04
N ALA A 41 6.66 -11.41 -10.57
CA ALA A 41 7.66 -12.22 -9.87
C ALA A 41 7.15 -12.69 -8.50
N GLU A 42 6.51 -11.81 -7.75
CA GLU A 42 6.04 -12.11 -6.40
C GLU A 42 5.07 -11.02 -5.94
N ARG A 43 3.98 -11.42 -5.31
CA ARG A 43 3.00 -10.46 -4.80
C ARG A 43 2.38 -10.94 -3.48
N ILE A 44 1.78 -10.03 -2.75
CA ILE A 44 1.00 -10.36 -1.56
C ILE A 44 -0.39 -10.82 -2.01
N PRO A 45 -0.83 -12.02 -1.56
CA PRO A 45 -2.18 -12.50 -1.92
C PRO A 45 -3.26 -11.52 -1.48
N GLY A 46 -4.22 -11.27 -2.37
CA GLY A 46 -5.36 -10.41 -2.08
C GLY A 46 -5.13 -8.91 -2.29
N ALA A 47 -3.91 -8.47 -2.58
CA ALA A 47 -3.63 -7.06 -2.83
C ALA A 47 -4.14 -6.64 -4.22
N ALA A 48 -4.70 -5.43 -4.30
CA ALA A 48 -4.96 -4.78 -5.57
C ALA A 48 -3.66 -4.15 -6.09
N VAL A 49 -3.62 -3.78 -7.35
CA VAL A 49 -2.43 -3.25 -7.99
C VAL A 49 -2.71 -1.93 -8.68
N MET A 50 -1.85 -0.94 -8.44
CA MET A 50 -1.82 0.30 -9.23
C MET A 50 -0.38 0.81 -9.23
N ALA A 51 0.35 0.55 -10.33
CA ALA A 51 1.75 0.92 -10.43
C ALA A 51 1.96 2.42 -10.22
N LEU A 52 3.00 2.81 -9.49
CA LEU A 52 3.29 4.22 -9.24
C LEU A 52 3.50 4.99 -10.53
N SER A 53 4.12 4.37 -11.54
CA SER A 53 4.36 5.00 -12.85
C SER A 53 3.07 5.36 -13.59
N ALA A 54 1.96 4.73 -13.24
CA ALA A 54 0.65 4.98 -13.83
C ALA A 54 -0.37 5.38 -12.76
N PHE A 55 0.10 5.92 -11.64
CA PHE A 55 -0.75 6.22 -10.51
C PHE A 55 -1.74 7.34 -10.85
N ASP A 56 -3.03 7.06 -10.63
CA ASP A 56 -4.11 8.00 -10.82
C ASP A 56 -5.07 7.86 -9.65
N ALA A 57 -5.07 8.84 -8.76
CA ALA A 57 -5.91 8.81 -7.56
C ALA A 57 -7.40 8.71 -7.89
N ALA A 58 -7.81 9.25 -9.05
CA ALA A 58 -9.21 9.16 -9.49
C ALA A 58 -9.60 7.76 -9.97
N ALA A 59 -8.61 6.92 -10.30
CA ALA A 59 -8.84 5.57 -10.83
C ALA A 59 -8.58 4.48 -9.78
N LEU A 60 -8.38 4.84 -8.52
CA LEU A 60 -8.19 3.86 -7.44
C LEU A 60 -9.42 2.94 -7.35
N PRO A 61 -9.21 1.65 -7.02
CA PRO A 61 -10.33 0.74 -6.82
C PRO A 61 -11.29 1.25 -5.76
N ASP A 62 -12.58 0.90 -5.91
CA ASP A 62 -13.57 1.20 -4.89
C ASP A 62 -13.20 0.44 -3.61
N ALA A 63 -12.98 1.17 -2.54
CA ALA A 63 -12.60 0.59 -1.25
C ALA A 63 -13.74 -0.15 -0.55
N GLN A 64 -14.99 0.12 -0.94
CA GLN A 64 -16.17 -0.51 -0.34
C GLN A 64 -16.21 -0.37 1.18
N GLY A 65 -15.84 0.81 1.67
CA GLY A 65 -15.81 1.09 3.10
C GLY A 65 -14.55 0.66 3.82
N LYS A 66 -13.61 -0.01 3.12
CA LYS A 66 -12.34 -0.42 3.72
C LYS A 66 -11.35 0.73 3.74
N GLN A 67 -10.36 0.63 4.62
CA GLN A 67 -9.23 1.55 4.63
C GLN A 67 -8.25 1.15 3.53
N ILE A 68 -7.87 2.12 2.70
CA ILE A 68 -6.84 1.91 1.68
C ILE A 68 -5.47 2.07 2.33
N VAL A 69 -4.60 1.07 2.13
CA VAL A 69 -3.22 1.07 2.59
C VAL A 69 -2.33 0.81 1.39
N PHE A 70 -1.36 1.69 1.16
CA PHE A 70 -0.42 1.52 0.04
C PHE A 70 0.76 0.65 0.46
N SER A 71 1.28 -0.14 -0.48
CA SER A 71 2.46 -0.97 -0.28
C SER A 71 3.37 -0.90 -1.49
N CYS A 72 4.67 -1.11 -1.25
CA CYS A 72 5.64 -1.24 -2.33
C CYS A 72 6.71 -2.26 -1.92
N ARG A 73 7.93 -2.14 -2.41
CA ARG A 73 8.98 -3.10 -2.06
C ARG A 73 9.52 -2.85 -0.65
N SER A 74 9.90 -1.61 -0.34
CA SER A 74 10.61 -1.28 0.91
C SER A 74 9.94 -0.16 1.72
N GLY A 75 8.90 0.48 1.20
CA GLY A 75 8.15 1.51 1.92
C GLY A 75 8.33 2.94 1.43
N GLN A 76 9.11 3.19 0.38
CA GLN A 76 9.30 4.56 -0.14
C GLN A 76 8.27 4.95 -1.19
N ARG A 77 8.06 4.11 -2.19
CA ARG A 77 7.07 4.40 -3.24
C ARG A 77 5.65 4.49 -2.69
N SER A 78 5.34 3.71 -1.65
CA SER A 78 4.02 3.75 -1.01
C SER A 78 3.79 5.09 -0.31
N GLN A 79 4.82 5.70 0.26
CA GLN A 79 4.71 7.05 0.83
C GLN A 79 4.47 8.09 -0.26
N ARG A 80 5.14 7.95 -1.40
CA ARG A 80 4.94 8.83 -2.54
C ARG A 80 3.51 8.71 -3.09
N ALA A 81 2.97 7.49 -3.17
CA ALA A 81 1.60 7.27 -3.60
C ALA A 81 0.60 7.98 -2.68
N ALA A 82 0.81 7.89 -1.37
CA ALA A 82 -0.03 8.59 -0.40
C ALA A 82 0.03 10.10 -0.59
N ALA A 83 1.23 10.65 -0.84
CA ALA A 83 1.40 12.08 -1.09
C ALA A 83 0.65 12.52 -2.34
N ILE A 84 0.71 11.75 -3.42
CA ILE A 84 -0.01 12.03 -4.66
C ILE A 84 -1.52 12.01 -4.42
N ALA A 85 -2.02 11.02 -3.69
CA ALA A 85 -3.45 10.92 -3.39
C ALA A 85 -3.93 12.12 -2.58
N GLN A 86 -3.16 12.54 -1.59
CA GLN A 86 -3.53 13.70 -0.77
C GLN A 86 -3.50 14.99 -1.57
N ALA A 87 -2.54 15.14 -2.47
CA ALA A 87 -2.47 16.31 -3.36
C ALA A 87 -3.67 16.37 -4.30
N SER A 88 -4.32 15.24 -4.57
CA SER A 88 -5.54 15.14 -5.37
C SER A 88 -6.81 15.32 -4.54
N GLY A 89 -6.68 15.63 -3.26
CA GLY A 89 -7.82 15.85 -2.37
C GLY A 89 -8.35 14.62 -1.65
N GLN A 90 -7.71 13.46 -1.79
CA GLN A 90 -8.12 12.25 -1.08
C GLN A 90 -7.33 12.10 0.21
N GLN A 91 -8.03 11.73 1.29
CA GLN A 91 -7.41 11.62 2.62
C GLN A 91 -6.84 10.21 2.85
N LEU A 92 -5.89 9.80 1.99
CA LEU A 92 -5.27 8.49 2.05
C LEU A 92 -3.83 8.67 2.54
N GLU A 93 -3.58 8.33 3.80
CA GLU A 93 -2.27 8.56 4.41
C GLU A 93 -1.65 7.30 5.02
N GLN A 94 -2.20 6.13 4.75
CA GLN A 94 -1.71 4.89 5.35
C GLN A 94 -0.88 4.08 4.36
N HIS A 95 0.26 3.55 4.85
CA HIS A 95 1.04 2.60 4.07
C HIS A 95 1.59 1.50 4.97
N MET A 96 2.00 0.39 4.35
CA MET A 96 2.64 -0.71 5.07
C MET A 96 4.14 -0.46 5.17
N GLN A 97 4.62 -0.30 6.40
CA GLN A 97 6.03 -0.09 6.69
C GLN A 97 6.84 -1.28 6.21
N GLY A 98 7.94 -1.01 5.52
CA GLY A 98 8.83 -2.06 5.03
C GLY A 98 8.38 -2.76 3.76
N GLY A 99 7.16 -2.51 3.28
CA GLY A 99 6.63 -3.09 2.05
C GLY A 99 6.63 -4.62 2.05
N ILE A 100 6.74 -5.20 0.86
CA ILE A 100 6.73 -6.67 0.73
C ILE A 100 7.95 -7.31 1.41
N LEU A 101 9.08 -6.60 1.50
CA LEU A 101 10.24 -7.10 2.24
C LEU A 101 9.91 -7.28 3.71
N GLY A 102 9.25 -6.28 4.31
CA GLY A 102 8.81 -6.37 5.72
C GLY A 102 7.76 -7.45 5.92
N TRP A 103 6.86 -7.61 4.96
CA TRP A 103 5.85 -8.68 4.97
C TRP A 103 6.51 -10.06 5.02
N LYS A 104 7.51 -10.28 4.16
CA LYS A 104 8.23 -11.55 4.11
C LYS A 104 9.06 -11.78 5.38
N GLN A 105 9.68 -10.73 5.93
CA GLN A 105 10.43 -10.84 7.18
C GLN A 105 9.53 -11.22 8.35
N ALA A 106 8.27 -10.83 8.31
CA ALA A 106 7.29 -11.22 9.32
C ALA A 106 6.82 -12.66 9.15
N GLY A 107 7.28 -13.37 8.12
CA GLY A 107 6.92 -14.75 7.86
C GLY A 107 5.60 -14.94 7.13
N PHE A 108 5.06 -13.89 6.51
CA PHE A 108 3.77 -13.94 5.83
C PHE A 108 3.91 -14.39 4.39
N PRO A 109 2.88 -15.04 3.81
CA PRO A 109 3.00 -15.68 2.51
C PRO A 109 2.96 -14.69 1.35
N THR A 110 3.66 -15.06 0.28
CA THR A 110 3.56 -14.40 -1.02
C THR A 110 3.23 -15.46 -2.07
N GLU A 111 2.85 -14.99 -3.26
CA GLU A 111 2.56 -15.85 -4.39
C GLU A 111 3.08 -15.22 -5.67
N ARG A 112 3.13 -15.99 -6.75
CA ARG A 112 3.40 -15.43 -8.07
C ARG A 112 2.19 -14.68 -8.57
N GLY A 113 2.45 -13.54 -9.17
CA GLY A 113 1.39 -12.71 -9.74
C GLY A 113 0.99 -13.09 -11.15
#